data_f96298bf1846f5cbc831aee3c272540a
#
_entry.id   f96298bf1846f5cbc831aee3c272540a
#
_cell.length_a   1.000
_cell.length_b   1.000
_cell.length_c   1.000
_cell.angle_alpha   90.00
_cell.angle_beta   90.00
_cell.angle_gamma   90.00
#
_symmetry.space_group_name_H-M   'P 1'
#
loop_
_entity.id
_entity.type
_entity.pdbx_description
1 polymer ?
#
loop_
_entity_poly.entity_id
_entity_poly.type
_entity_poly.pdbx_seq_one_letter_code
_entity_poly.pdbx_strand_id
1 'polypeptide(L)'
;NQFYFYAWEITMSVQRLHVTSRYCEVAIAGNLVHLAGQLADDTSTDITIQTQQTLANIDRLLLEAGTDKSHILSVFIFLKDIEKDYAAMNAVWDAWLAEGHPPARTCVESKLYAAEVLVEMTVTAIRPD
;
A
#
# COMPACT_ATOMS: atom_id res chain seq x y z
N ASN A 1 9.74 34.78 -11.90
CA ASN A 1 9.67 34.22 -13.22
C ASN A 1 8.44 33.31 -13.35
N GLN A 2 7.52 33.68 -14.24
CA GLN A 2 6.24 32.96 -14.44
C GLN A 2 6.43 31.50 -14.81
N PHE A 3 7.50 31.18 -15.53
CA PHE A 3 7.79 29.85 -15.98
C PHE A 3 8.08 28.89 -14.80
N TYR A 4 8.85 29.37 -13.84
CA TYR A 4 9.13 28.62 -12.61
C TYR A 4 7.89 28.46 -11.75
N PHE A 5 7.05 29.47 -11.70
CA PHE A 5 5.81 29.45 -10.95
C PHE A 5 4.85 28.37 -11.48
N TYR A 6 4.70 28.25 -12.79
CA TYR A 6 3.88 27.20 -13.41
C TYR A 6 4.41 25.80 -13.12
N ALA A 7 5.72 25.59 -13.24
CA ALA A 7 6.33 24.30 -12.93
C ALA A 7 6.09 23.91 -11.47
N TRP A 8 6.21 24.89 -10.57
CA TRP A 8 5.95 24.69 -9.15
C TRP A 8 4.49 24.30 -8.89
N GLU A 9 3.54 24.99 -9.46
CA GLU A 9 2.12 24.68 -9.30
C GLU A 9 1.78 23.30 -9.81
N ILE A 10 2.30 22.90 -10.97
CA ILE A 10 2.05 21.58 -11.54
C ILE A 10 2.59 20.48 -10.63
N THR A 11 3.82 20.66 -10.09
CA THR A 11 4.44 19.65 -9.23
C THR A 11 3.81 19.58 -7.84
N MET A 12 3.10 20.64 -7.41
CA MET A 12 2.43 20.67 -6.11
C MET A 12 0.99 20.16 -6.16
N SER A 13 0.45 19.89 -7.35
CA SER A 13 -0.91 19.36 -7.45
C SER A 13 -0.98 17.90 -6.99
N VAL A 14 -2.10 17.54 -6.38
CA VAL A 14 -2.35 16.19 -5.91
C VAL A 14 -3.47 15.58 -6.73
N GLN A 15 -3.19 14.44 -7.35
CA GLN A 15 -4.18 13.62 -8.03
C GLN A 15 -4.69 12.56 -7.06
N ARG A 16 -6.00 12.37 -6.99
CA ARG A 16 -6.62 11.40 -6.08
C ARG A 16 -7.50 10.44 -6.86
N LEU A 17 -7.39 9.15 -6.55
CA LEU A 17 -8.21 8.09 -7.14
C LEU A 17 -9.07 7.45 -6.06
N HIS A 18 -10.28 7.04 -6.42
CA HIS A 18 -11.24 6.40 -5.53
C HIS A 18 -11.51 7.25 -4.29
N VAL A 19 -12.01 8.45 -4.52
CA VAL A 19 -12.28 9.44 -3.46
C VAL A 19 -13.59 9.10 -2.76
N THR A 20 -13.56 9.09 -1.43
CA THR A 20 -14.75 9.01 -0.57
C THR A 20 -14.90 10.33 0.20
N SER A 21 -15.88 10.39 1.09
CA SER A 21 -16.06 11.58 1.94
C SER A 21 -14.96 11.71 3.00
N ARG A 22 -14.19 10.66 3.27
CA ARG A 22 -13.17 10.65 4.33
C ARG A 22 -11.75 10.52 3.83
N TYR A 23 -11.53 9.84 2.69
CA TYR A 23 -10.20 9.51 2.21
C TYR A 23 -10.23 9.24 0.71
N CYS A 24 -9.07 9.01 0.14
CA CYS A 24 -8.92 8.43 -1.19
C CYS A 24 -8.03 7.18 -1.09
N GLU A 25 -8.22 6.23 -2.00
CA GLU A 25 -7.41 5.01 -2.01
C GLU A 25 -5.98 5.28 -2.49
N VAL A 26 -5.82 6.25 -3.41
CA VAL A 26 -4.52 6.59 -3.99
C VAL A 26 -4.39 8.10 -4.03
N ALA A 27 -3.26 8.62 -3.53
CA ALA A 27 -2.86 10.02 -3.68
C ALA A 27 -1.52 10.09 -4.40
N ILE A 28 -1.45 10.90 -5.45
CA ILE A 28 -0.27 11.03 -6.29
C ILE A 28 0.17 12.50 -6.31
N ALA A 29 1.44 12.73 -6.00
CA ALA A 29 2.06 14.04 -6.09
C ALA A 29 3.39 13.91 -6.83
N GLY A 30 3.48 14.48 -8.04
CA GLY A 30 4.64 14.25 -8.91
C GLY A 30 4.77 12.78 -9.26
N ASN A 31 5.89 12.17 -8.91
CA ASN A 31 6.11 10.73 -9.11
C ASN A 31 5.87 9.90 -7.82
N LEU A 32 5.48 10.53 -6.72
CA LEU A 32 5.18 9.83 -5.47
C LEU A 32 3.74 9.32 -5.47
N VAL A 33 3.58 8.06 -5.09
CA VAL A 33 2.29 7.37 -5.01
C VAL A 33 2.12 6.88 -3.58
N HIS A 34 1.04 7.32 -2.92
CA HIS A 34 0.67 6.88 -1.58
C HIS A 34 -0.64 6.13 -1.65
N LEU A 35 -0.66 4.93 -1.10
CA LEU A 35 -1.90 4.16 -0.96
C LEU A 35 -2.46 4.32 0.45
N ALA A 36 -3.76 4.40 0.57
CA ALA A 36 -4.43 4.24 1.85
C ALA A 36 -4.19 2.83 2.38
N GLY A 37 -4.39 2.61 3.67
CA GLY A 37 -4.27 1.28 4.26
C GLY A 37 -5.15 0.27 3.55
N GLN A 38 -4.58 -0.84 3.11
CA GLN A 38 -5.28 -1.88 2.38
C GLN A 38 -5.53 -3.08 3.27
N LEU A 39 -6.70 -3.65 3.11
CA LEU A 39 -7.19 -4.81 3.86
C LEU A 39 -7.59 -5.90 2.88
N ALA A 40 -7.92 -7.08 3.42
CA ALA A 40 -8.56 -8.13 2.65
C ALA A 40 -10.02 -7.75 2.33
N ASP A 41 -10.49 -8.17 1.16
CA ASP A 41 -11.91 -8.01 0.80
C ASP A 41 -12.80 -8.90 1.66
N ASP A 42 -12.33 -10.09 2.02
CA ASP A 42 -13.03 -11.04 2.86
C ASP A 42 -12.29 -11.26 4.17
N THR A 43 -12.74 -10.60 5.23
CA THR A 43 -12.13 -10.67 6.56
C THR A 43 -12.63 -11.87 7.39
N SER A 44 -13.46 -12.74 6.82
CA SER A 44 -13.85 -13.98 7.47
C SER A 44 -12.82 -15.10 7.33
N THR A 45 -11.74 -14.84 6.59
CA THR A 45 -10.69 -15.81 6.26
C THR A 45 -9.51 -15.75 7.24
N ASP A 46 -8.54 -16.65 7.05
CA ASP A 46 -7.33 -16.69 7.86
C ASP A 46 -6.28 -15.67 7.39
N ILE A 47 -5.17 -15.59 8.13
CA ILE A 47 -4.09 -14.62 7.82
C ILE A 47 -3.50 -14.84 6.43
N THR A 48 -3.38 -16.08 5.97
CA THR A 48 -2.83 -16.38 4.64
C THR A 48 -3.69 -15.77 3.55
N ILE A 49 -4.99 -16.02 3.58
CA ILE A 49 -5.93 -15.51 2.59
C ILE A 49 -6.06 -13.98 2.72
N GLN A 50 -6.16 -13.46 3.94
CA GLN A 50 -6.23 -12.01 4.12
C GLN A 50 -4.99 -11.31 3.57
N THR A 51 -3.80 -11.87 3.79
CA THR A 51 -2.57 -11.29 3.24
C THR A 51 -2.57 -11.34 1.72
N GLN A 52 -2.98 -12.46 1.12
CA GLN A 52 -3.09 -12.58 -0.35
C GLN A 52 -4.02 -11.52 -0.93
N GLN A 53 -5.19 -11.33 -0.33
CA GLN A 53 -6.18 -10.35 -0.81
C GLN A 53 -5.70 -8.91 -0.60
N THR A 54 -5.05 -8.62 0.52
CA THR A 54 -4.46 -7.30 0.78
C THR A 54 -3.41 -6.96 -0.29
N LEU A 55 -2.52 -7.90 -0.60
CA LEU A 55 -1.48 -7.69 -1.62
C LEU A 55 -2.06 -7.59 -3.02
N ALA A 56 -3.14 -8.32 -3.32
CA ALA A 56 -3.84 -8.19 -4.60
C ALA A 56 -4.45 -6.79 -4.77
N ASN A 57 -5.01 -6.22 -3.70
CA ASN A 57 -5.52 -4.85 -3.71
C ASN A 57 -4.39 -3.84 -3.94
N ILE A 58 -3.24 -4.04 -3.31
CA ILE A 58 -2.06 -3.20 -3.53
C ILE A 58 -1.62 -3.26 -4.99
N ASP A 59 -1.51 -4.46 -5.56
CA ASP A 59 -1.14 -4.63 -6.98
C ASP A 59 -2.08 -3.86 -7.90
N ARG A 60 -3.38 -3.99 -7.69
CA ARG A 60 -4.41 -3.33 -8.50
C ARG A 60 -4.30 -1.80 -8.41
N LEU A 61 -4.16 -1.27 -7.20
CA LEU A 61 -4.06 0.18 -7.00
C LEU A 61 -2.77 0.77 -7.56
N LEU A 62 -1.65 0.06 -7.43
CA LEU A 62 -0.38 0.49 -8.02
C LEU A 62 -0.49 0.54 -9.55
N LEU A 63 -1.12 -0.46 -10.16
CA LEU A 63 -1.32 -0.47 -11.61
C LEU A 63 -2.17 0.71 -12.06
N GLU A 64 -3.26 1.00 -11.36
CA GLU A 64 -4.12 2.16 -11.64
C GLU A 64 -3.35 3.48 -11.52
N ALA A 65 -2.38 3.55 -10.60
CA ALA A 65 -1.54 4.72 -10.40
C ALA A 65 -0.40 4.84 -11.42
N GLY A 66 -0.23 3.87 -12.31
CA GLY A 66 0.82 3.89 -13.32
C GLY A 66 2.17 3.35 -12.84
N THR A 67 2.16 2.44 -11.88
CA THR A 67 3.36 1.81 -11.35
C THR A 67 3.11 0.35 -11.01
N ASP A 68 4.05 -0.30 -10.34
CA ASP A 68 3.95 -1.68 -9.93
C ASP A 68 4.76 -1.94 -8.65
N LYS A 69 4.71 -3.18 -8.16
CA LYS A 69 5.34 -3.54 -6.88
C LYS A 69 6.87 -3.46 -6.90
N SER A 70 7.51 -3.45 -8.06
CA SER A 70 8.96 -3.27 -8.14
C SER A 70 9.40 -1.84 -7.84
N HIS A 71 8.47 -0.91 -7.76
CA HIS A 71 8.71 0.51 -7.50
C HIS A 71 8.25 0.96 -6.11
N ILE A 72 7.93 0.02 -5.22
CA ILE A 72 7.54 0.35 -3.86
C ILE A 72 8.77 0.81 -3.08
N LEU A 73 8.66 1.96 -2.41
CA LEU A 73 9.70 2.50 -1.53
C LEU A 73 9.61 1.90 -0.14
N SER A 74 8.41 1.90 0.43
CA SER A 74 8.21 1.46 1.81
C SER A 74 6.83 0.88 2.03
N VAL A 75 6.75 -0.05 2.98
CA VAL A 75 5.50 -0.67 3.41
C VAL A 75 5.47 -0.70 4.93
N PHE A 76 4.36 -0.23 5.50
CA PHE A 76 4.02 -0.49 6.90
C PHE A 76 3.00 -1.61 6.96
N ILE A 77 3.31 -2.64 7.74
CA ILE A 77 2.45 -3.80 7.97
C ILE A 77 1.98 -3.78 9.41
N PHE A 78 0.67 -3.82 9.58
CA PHE A 78 0.02 -3.90 10.88
C PHE A 78 -0.61 -5.28 11.02
N LEU A 79 -0.20 -6.04 12.04
CA LEU A 79 -0.76 -7.35 12.35
C LEU A 79 -1.51 -7.27 13.67
N LYS A 80 -2.71 -7.83 13.70
CA LYS A 80 -3.50 -7.89 14.93
C LYS A 80 -2.80 -8.71 16.02
N ASP A 81 -2.14 -9.81 15.62
CA ASP A 81 -1.41 -10.72 16.53
C ASP A 81 -0.11 -11.13 15.85
N ILE A 82 0.96 -10.39 16.14
CA ILE A 82 2.24 -10.57 15.45
C ILE A 82 2.91 -11.90 15.81
N GLU A 83 2.75 -12.37 17.04
CA GLU A 83 3.35 -13.65 17.44
C GLU A 83 2.70 -14.81 16.70
N LYS A 84 1.39 -14.75 16.53
CA LYS A 84 0.63 -15.80 15.85
C LYS A 84 0.79 -15.79 14.33
N ASP A 85 0.81 -14.59 13.73
CA ASP A 85 0.58 -14.46 12.29
C ASP A 85 1.80 -14.02 11.47
N TYR A 86 2.91 -13.67 12.13
CA TYR A 86 4.08 -13.12 11.45
C TYR A 86 4.65 -14.09 10.40
N ALA A 87 4.85 -15.35 10.78
CA ALA A 87 5.45 -16.35 9.88
C ALA A 87 4.56 -16.63 8.66
N ALA A 88 3.25 -16.78 8.86
CA ALA A 88 2.32 -17.05 7.76
C ALA A 88 2.17 -15.84 6.83
N MET A 89 2.12 -14.64 7.38
CA MET A 89 2.13 -13.40 6.59
C MET A 89 3.39 -13.31 5.74
N ASN A 90 4.56 -13.55 6.34
CA ASN A 90 5.83 -13.51 5.62
C ASN A 90 5.93 -14.53 4.50
N ALA A 91 5.35 -15.73 4.66
CA ALA A 91 5.34 -16.72 3.60
C ALA A 91 4.60 -16.21 2.35
N VAL A 92 3.47 -15.53 2.54
CA VAL A 92 2.73 -14.91 1.44
C VAL A 92 3.51 -13.73 0.85
N TRP A 93 4.07 -12.88 1.71
CA TRP A 93 4.88 -11.74 1.31
C TRP A 93 6.07 -12.17 0.45
N ASP A 94 6.82 -13.18 0.88
CA ASP A 94 8.01 -13.67 0.17
C ASP A 94 7.65 -14.16 -1.23
N ALA A 95 6.52 -14.86 -1.37
CA ALA A 95 6.06 -15.36 -2.65
C ALA A 95 5.58 -14.24 -3.58
N TRP A 96 5.05 -13.15 -3.01
CA TRP A 96 4.54 -12.00 -3.76
C TRP A 96 5.63 -11.03 -4.20
N LEU A 97 6.68 -10.89 -3.39
CA LEU A 97 7.68 -9.85 -3.54
C LEU A 97 8.36 -9.93 -4.92
N ALA A 98 8.58 -8.76 -5.55
CA ALA A 98 9.31 -8.68 -6.82
C ALA A 98 10.78 -9.03 -6.59
N GLU A 99 11.29 -9.97 -7.36
CA GLU A 99 12.67 -10.44 -7.23
C GLU A 99 13.67 -9.29 -7.39
N GLY A 100 14.57 -9.13 -6.43
CA GLY A 100 15.59 -8.08 -6.45
C GLY A 100 15.10 -6.69 -6.08
N HIS A 101 13.83 -6.52 -5.69
CA HIS A 101 13.25 -5.23 -5.40
C HIS A 101 12.52 -5.17 -4.05
N PRO A 102 13.14 -5.62 -2.94
CA PRO A 102 12.48 -5.55 -1.65
C PRO A 102 12.39 -4.08 -1.17
N PRO A 103 11.20 -3.64 -0.75
CA PRO A 103 11.05 -2.29 -0.20
C PRO A 103 11.58 -2.20 1.23
N ALA A 104 11.78 -0.98 1.70
CA ALA A 104 11.91 -0.76 3.14
C ALA A 104 10.61 -1.17 3.82
N ARG A 105 10.69 -1.89 4.94
CA ARG A 105 9.52 -2.49 5.57
C ARG A 105 9.53 -2.34 7.08
N THR A 106 8.37 -2.02 7.65
CA THR A 106 8.14 -2.03 9.09
C THR A 106 6.92 -2.89 9.36
N CYS A 107 7.02 -3.80 10.34
CA CYS A 107 5.89 -4.63 10.75
C CYS A 107 5.72 -4.51 12.26
N VAL A 108 4.51 -4.13 12.69
CA VAL A 108 4.17 -3.94 14.09
C VAL A 108 2.84 -4.61 14.40
N GLU A 109 2.63 -4.92 15.68
CA GLU A 109 1.33 -5.35 16.17
C GLU A 109 0.48 -4.13 16.46
N SER A 110 -0.78 -4.16 16.05
CA SER A 110 -1.71 -3.08 16.31
C SER A 110 -3.14 -3.60 16.30
N LYS A 111 -3.96 -2.99 17.13
CA LYS A 111 -5.39 -3.17 17.06
C LYS A 111 -5.90 -2.51 15.79
N LEU A 112 -6.71 -3.22 15.01
CA LEU A 112 -7.27 -2.72 13.76
C LEU A 112 -8.73 -2.31 13.97
N TYR A 113 -9.38 -1.76 12.93
CA TYR A 113 -10.70 -1.14 13.11
C TYR A 113 -11.79 -2.14 13.50
N ALA A 114 -11.61 -3.42 13.19
CA ALA A 114 -12.55 -4.49 13.50
C ALA A 114 -11.80 -5.75 13.93
N ALA A 115 -12.44 -6.56 14.76
CA ALA A 115 -11.80 -7.73 15.38
C ALA A 115 -11.38 -8.79 14.36
N GLU A 116 -12.10 -8.92 13.24
CA GLU A 116 -11.82 -9.90 12.18
C GLU A 116 -10.70 -9.49 11.23
N VAL A 117 -10.27 -8.23 11.24
CA VAL A 117 -9.17 -7.76 10.41
C VAL A 117 -7.85 -8.19 11.05
N LEU A 118 -7.08 -9.02 10.34
CA LEU A 118 -5.84 -9.58 10.85
C LEU A 118 -4.60 -8.87 10.34
N VAL A 119 -4.70 -8.18 9.19
CA VAL A 119 -3.58 -7.50 8.55
C VAL A 119 -4.06 -6.25 7.83
N GLU A 120 -3.25 -5.21 7.91
CA GLU A 120 -3.41 -3.99 7.11
C GLU A 120 -2.04 -3.55 6.63
N MET A 121 -1.96 -3.06 5.39
CA MET A 121 -0.69 -2.56 4.84
C MET A 121 -0.90 -1.21 4.19
N THR A 122 0.04 -0.29 4.44
CA THR A 122 0.08 0.99 3.73
C THR A 122 1.39 1.11 2.96
N VAL A 123 1.32 1.63 1.75
CA VAL A 123 2.40 1.57 0.76
C VAL A 123 2.70 2.96 0.21
N THR A 124 3.99 3.25 0.09
CA THR A 124 4.50 4.39 -0.67
C THR A 124 5.35 3.87 -1.81
N ALA A 125 5.10 4.34 -3.01
CA ALA A 125 5.79 3.92 -4.23
C ALA A 125 6.16 5.13 -5.07
N ILE A 126 6.95 4.91 -6.10
CA ILE A 126 7.16 5.90 -7.15
C ILE A 126 6.58 5.38 -8.46
N ARG A 127 6.13 6.28 -9.32
CA ARG A 127 5.82 5.92 -10.71
C ARG A 127 6.96 6.38 -11.60
N PRO A 128 7.49 5.47 -12.42
CA PRO A 128 8.54 5.82 -13.37
C PRO A 128 7.99 6.75 -14.46
N ASP A 129 8.86 7.54 -14.99
CA ASP A 129 8.54 8.45 -16.10
C ASP A 129 8.31 7.70 -17.41
#